data_5320065cc0bd0d812e73bc3e7e05e997
#
_entry.id   5320065cc0bd0d812e73bc3e7e05e997
#
_cell.length_a   1.000
_cell.length_b   1.000
_cell.length_c   1.000
_cell.angle_alpha   90.00
_cell.angle_beta   90.00
_cell.angle_gamma   90.00
#
_symmetry.space_group_name_H-M   'P 1'
#
loop_
_entity.id
_entity.type
_entity.pdbx_description
1 polymer ?
#
loop_
_entity_poly.entity_id
_entity_poly.type
_entity_poly.pdbx_seq_one_letter_code
_entity_poly.pdbx_strand_id
1 'polypeptide(L)'
;VLDGAKRHVPDGHIADLILVGARTPAGVGLFAVDGAAAGLTRVPVPTLDQTRKQAHLEFTGTPARLIGDEADGWPVIRRVLDTAAILLATEQAGGALRVVEKAADYAGMRVQFGRPIGPFQAIKHLCADMLTEVEAARSAAYYGLWALADDSEDLALAASVAKAFCSAAYSKVAGDAIQVHGGIGFTWEHPAHLYFKRAKSSEVMFGTPGYHRDLLAALLGLGA
;
A
#
# COMPACT_ATOMS: atom_id res chain seq x y z
N VAL A 1 -10.81 -3.79 -29.05
CA VAL A 1 -10.65 -2.38 -28.63
C VAL A 1 -11.20 -2.19 -27.24
N LEU A 2 -10.69 -1.20 -26.51
CA LEU A 2 -11.16 -0.81 -25.19
C LEU A 2 -11.72 0.62 -25.22
N ASP A 3 -12.81 0.81 -24.49
CA ASP A 3 -13.43 2.11 -24.23
C ASP A 3 -13.68 2.26 -22.73
N GLY A 4 -13.40 3.44 -22.17
CA GLY A 4 -13.59 3.73 -20.75
C GLY A 4 -12.39 4.36 -20.08
N ALA A 5 -12.32 4.27 -18.74
CA ALA A 5 -11.25 4.91 -17.98
C ALA A 5 -10.75 4.05 -16.81
N LYS A 6 -9.48 4.25 -16.44
CA LYS A 6 -8.88 3.76 -15.21
C LYS A 6 -8.28 4.94 -14.44
N ARG A 7 -8.53 4.97 -13.13
CA ARG A 7 -8.07 6.07 -12.28
C ARG A 7 -7.01 5.58 -11.31
N HIS A 8 -6.12 6.50 -10.93
CA HIS A 8 -5.06 6.24 -9.95
C HIS A 8 -4.15 5.06 -10.31
N VAL A 9 -3.83 4.92 -11.61
CA VAL A 9 -2.96 3.85 -12.11
C VAL A 9 -1.52 4.15 -11.72
N PRO A 10 -0.86 3.30 -10.90
CA PRO A 10 0.56 3.49 -10.57
C PRO A 10 1.40 3.51 -11.85
N ASP A 11 2.29 4.51 -11.94
CA ASP A 11 3.20 4.73 -13.08
C ASP A 11 2.53 4.76 -14.47
N GLY A 12 1.21 4.88 -14.52
CA GLY A 12 0.44 4.86 -15.77
C GLY A 12 0.86 5.92 -16.80
N HIS A 13 1.52 7.01 -16.36
CA HIS A 13 2.00 8.08 -17.25
C HIS A 13 3.25 7.67 -18.06
N ILE A 14 4.01 6.64 -17.64
CA ILE A 14 5.27 6.21 -18.27
C ILE A 14 5.28 4.73 -18.67
N ALA A 15 4.28 3.95 -18.27
CA ALA A 15 4.27 2.51 -18.53
C ALA A 15 4.27 2.22 -20.04
N ASP A 16 5.18 1.34 -20.50
CA ASP A 16 5.24 0.86 -21.88
C ASP A 16 4.17 -0.22 -22.16
N LEU A 17 3.81 -0.98 -21.13
CA LEU A 17 2.79 -2.01 -21.16
C LEU A 17 1.81 -1.79 -20.03
N ILE A 18 0.51 -1.81 -20.35
CA ILE A 18 -0.57 -1.61 -19.37
C ILE A 18 -1.48 -2.84 -19.40
N LEU A 19 -1.64 -3.48 -18.26
CA LEU A 19 -2.60 -4.58 -18.09
C LEU A 19 -3.92 -4.01 -17.58
N VAL A 20 -5.01 -4.31 -18.31
CA VAL A 20 -6.32 -3.72 -18.07
C VAL A 20 -7.38 -4.79 -17.91
N GLY A 21 -8.01 -4.86 -16.74
CA GLY A 21 -9.25 -5.63 -16.58
C GLY A 21 -10.42 -4.85 -17.20
N ALA A 22 -11.18 -5.47 -18.07
CA ALA A 22 -12.36 -4.86 -18.70
C ALA A 22 -13.50 -5.85 -18.82
N ARG A 23 -14.75 -5.32 -18.84
CA ARG A 23 -15.94 -6.12 -19.06
C ARG A 23 -16.03 -6.54 -20.51
N THR A 24 -16.40 -7.79 -20.74
CA THR A 24 -16.77 -8.37 -22.04
C THR A 24 -18.21 -8.90 -21.97
N PRO A 25 -18.82 -9.30 -23.07
CA PRO A 25 -20.11 -10.00 -23.03
C PRO A 25 -20.08 -11.30 -22.22
N ALA A 26 -18.93 -11.97 -22.12
CA ALA A 26 -18.76 -13.25 -21.40
C ALA A 26 -18.40 -13.08 -19.91
N GLY A 27 -17.88 -11.90 -19.50
CA GLY A 27 -17.47 -11.67 -18.11
C GLY A 27 -16.42 -10.57 -17.98
N VAL A 28 -15.38 -10.82 -17.20
CA VAL A 28 -14.23 -9.91 -17.06
C VAL A 28 -13.03 -10.52 -17.76
N GLY A 29 -12.52 -9.85 -18.79
CA GLY A 29 -11.29 -10.21 -19.49
C GLY A 29 -10.10 -9.38 -19.02
N LEU A 30 -8.88 -9.91 -19.19
CA LEU A 30 -7.63 -9.23 -18.97
C LEU A 30 -7.00 -8.86 -20.33
N PHE A 31 -6.60 -7.61 -20.49
CA PHE A 31 -6.09 -7.09 -21.76
C PHE A 31 -4.71 -6.45 -21.58
N ALA A 32 -3.84 -6.66 -22.57
CA ALA A 32 -2.58 -5.96 -22.71
C ALA A 32 -2.76 -4.79 -23.69
N VAL A 33 -2.35 -3.60 -23.27
CA VAL A 33 -2.37 -2.36 -24.03
C VAL A 33 -0.96 -1.81 -24.14
N ASP A 34 -0.51 -1.50 -25.35
CA ASP A 34 0.75 -0.78 -25.57
C ASP A 34 0.64 0.64 -25.00
N GLY A 35 1.65 1.11 -24.31
CA GLY A 35 1.68 2.46 -23.74
C GLY A 35 1.63 3.57 -24.78
N ALA A 36 1.95 3.29 -26.06
CA ALA A 36 1.86 4.20 -27.17
C ALA A 36 0.62 3.96 -28.06
N ALA A 37 -0.33 3.09 -27.63
CA ALA A 37 -1.49 2.74 -28.42
C ALA A 37 -2.33 3.97 -28.81
N ALA A 38 -2.85 3.97 -30.03
CA ALA A 38 -3.81 5.00 -30.47
C ALA A 38 -5.07 4.99 -29.59
N GLY A 39 -5.62 6.16 -29.30
CA GLY A 39 -6.81 6.30 -28.44
C GLY A 39 -6.54 6.17 -26.94
N LEU A 40 -5.28 5.96 -26.52
CA LEU A 40 -4.89 6.01 -25.11
C LEU A 40 -4.46 7.43 -24.72
N THR A 41 -5.18 8.02 -23.76
CA THR A 41 -4.78 9.29 -23.12
C THR A 41 -4.31 9.03 -21.70
N ARG A 42 -3.17 9.64 -21.31
CA ARG A 42 -2.54 9.48 -20.01
C ARG A 42 -2.34 10.83 -19.33
N VAL A 43 -2.99 11.04 -18.19
CA VAL A 43 -2.93 12.30 -17.44
C VAL A 43 -2.32 12.05 -16.07
N PRO A 44 -1.10 12.55 -15.79
CA PRO A 44 -0.51 12.49 -14.47
C PRO A 44 -1.39 13.15 -13.42
N VAL A 45 -1.49 12.56 -12.22
CA VAL A 45 -2.31 13.06 -11.12
C VAL A 45 -1.39 13.53 -9.99
N PRO A 46 -1.58 14.76 -9.46
CA PRO A 46 -0.92 15.18 -8.22
C PRO A 46 -1.32 14.26 -7.07
N THR A 47 -0.34 13.70 -6.37
CA THR A 47 -0.54 12.77 -5.26
C THR A 47 0.06 13.31 -3.97
N LEU A 48 -0.49 12.92 -2.82
CA LEU A 48 0.07 13.24 -1.52
C LEU A 48 1.50 12.70 -1.38
N ASP A 49 1.72 11.45 -1.80
CA ASP A 49 3.03 10.81 -1.87
C ASP A 49 3.64 11.03 -3.26
N GLN A 50 4.51 12.03 -3.38
CA GLN A 50 5.20 12.35 -4.63
C GLN A 50 6.22 11.29 -5.06
N THR A 51 6.56 10.35 -4.19
CA THR A 51 7.49 9.24 -4.48
C THR A 51 6.78 8.04 -5.14
N ARG A 52 5.43 8.07 -5.23
CA ARG A 52 4.60 7.07 -5.94
C ARG A 52 3.62 7.78 -6.87
N LYS A 53 4.05 7.97 -8.09
CA LYS A 53 3.28 8.69 -9.10
C LYS A 53 2.11 7.86 -9.61
N GLN A 54 1.02 8.54 -9.97
CA GLN A 54 -0.19 7.93 -10.52
C GLN A 54 -0.68 8.71 -11.73
N ALA A 55 -1.50 8.06 -12.56
CA ALA A 55 -2.15 8.70 -13.70
C ALA A 55 -3.61 8.26 -13.82
N HIS A 56 -4.41 9.09 -14.47
CA HIS A 56 -5.67 8.69 -15.09
C HIS A 56 -5.41 8.25 -16.51
N LEU A 57 -6.01 7.13 -16.91
CA LEU A 57 -5.95 6.58 -18.25
C LEU A 57 -7.35 6.61 -18.85
N GLU A 58 -7.45 7.12 -20.08
CA GLU A 58 -8.69 7.11 -20.87
C GLU A 58 -8.44 6.32 -22.15
N PHE A 59 -9.37 5.45 -22.48
CA PHE A 59 -9.34 4.55 -23.62
C PHE A 59 -10.51 4.91 -24.55
N THR A 60 -10.20 5.22 -25.80
CA THR A 60 -11.20 5.56 -26.84
C THR A 60 -10.88 4.74 -28.08
N GLY A 61 -11.60 3.66 -28.29
CA GLY A 61 -11.33 2.70 -29.36
C GLY A 61 -9.90 2.15 -29.32
N THR A 62 -9.29 2.07 -28.13
CA THR A 62 -7.87 1.74 -27.96
C THR A 62 -7.60 0.27 -28.30
N PRO A 63 -6.68 -0.04 -29.22
CA PRO A 63 -6.28 -1.42 -29.50
C PRO A 63 -5.74 -2.13 -28.27
N ALA A 64 -6.19 -3.36 -28.08
CA ALA A 64 -5.79 -4.18 -26.95
C ALA A 64 -5.73 -5.67 -27.36
N ARG A 65 -4.82 -6.41 -26.75
CA ARG A 65 -4.70 -7.85 -26.95
C ARG A 65 -5.24 -8.57 -25.72
N LEU A 66 -6.22 -9.45 -25.91
CA LEU A 66 -6.74 -10.32 -24.85
C LEU A 66 -5.65 -11.25 -24.32
N ILE A 67 -5.60 -11.43 -23.01
CA ILE A 67 -4.76 -12.40 -22.31
C ILE A 67 -5.67 -13.47 -21.71
N GLY A 68 -5.47 -14.71 -22.08
CA GLY A 68 -6.39 -15.81 -21.71
C GLY A 68 -7.74 -15.71 -22.43
N ASP A 69 -8.80 -16.06 -21.74
CA ASP A 69 -10.15 -16.05 -22.24
C ASP A 69 -10.98 -14.84 -21.76
N GLU A 70 -12.05 -14.51 -22.48
CA GLU A 70 -12.86 -13.30 -22.21
C GLU A 70 -13.53 -13.30 -20.82
N ALA A 71 -13.79 -14.47 -20.23
CA ALA A 71 -14.45 -14.62 -18.94
C ALA A 71 -13.48 -14.86 -17.77
N ASP A 72 -12.23 -15.27 -18.06
CA ASP A 72 -11.31 -15.81 -17.04
C ASP A 72 -10.35 -14.77 -16.46
N GLY A 73 -10.53 -13.50 -16.78
CA GLY A 73 -9.65 -12.43 -16.27
C GLY A 73 -9.81 -12.16 -14.77
N TRP A 74 -11.01 -12.36 -14.20
CA TRP A 74 -11.25 -12.00 -12.80
C TRP A 74 -10.44 -12.82 -11.78
N PRO A 75 -10.36 -14.17 -11.88
CA PRO A 75 -9.51 -14.95 -10.99
C PRO A 75 -8.04 -14.52 -11.03
N VAL A 76 -7.50 -14.22 -12.22
CA VAL A 76 -6.13 -13.74 -12.40
C VAL A 76 -5.95 -12.38 -11.75
N ILE A 77 -6.87 -11.43 -12.00
CA ILE A 77 -6.83 -10.08 -11.41
C ILE A 77 -6.90 -10.18 -9.88
N ARG A 78 -7.77 -11.03 -9.34
CA ARG A 78 -7.90 -11.22 -7.89
C ARG A 78 -6.59 -11.72 -7.28
N ARG A 79 -5.96 -12.73 -7.89
CA ARG A 79 -4.66 -13.23 -7.43
C ARG A 79 -3.56 -12.16 -7.47
N VAL A 80 -3.53 -11.35 -8.53
CA VAL A 80 -2.60 -10.21 -8.63
C VAL A 80 -2.84 -9.20 -7.51
N LEU A 81 -4.10 -8.90 -7.19
CA LEU A 81 -4.44 -7.97 -6.12
C LEU A 81 -4.05 -8.50 -4.73
N ASP A 82 -4.29 -9.79 -4.46
CA ASP A 82 -3.88 -10.43 -3.20
C ASP A 82 -2.35 -10.44 -3.06
N THR A 83 -1.62 -10.78 -4.13
CA THR A 83 -0.15 -10.69 -4.18
C THR A 83 0.33 -9.27 -3.94
N ALA A 84 -0.26 -8.29 -4.62
CA ALA A 84 0.10 -6.88 -4.49
C ALA A 84 -0.18 -6.35 -3.06
N ALA A 85 -1.26 -6.79 -2.43
CA ALA A 85 -1.59 -6.44 -1.04
C ALA A 85 -0.53 -6.96 -0.06
N ILE A 86 -0.06 -8.21 -0.21
CA ILE A 86 1.00 -8.82 0.60
C ILE A 86 2.32 -8.06 0.42
N LEU A 87 2.73 -7.81 -0.82
CA LEU A 87 3.98 -7.11 -1.10
C LEU A 87 3.96 -5.67 -0.56
N LEU A 88 2.82 -4.99 -0.70
CA LEU A 88 2.63 -3.66 -0.12
C LEU A 88 2.63 -3.68 1.41
N ALA A 89 2.00 -4.67 2.04
CA ALA A 89 2.05 -4.86 3.50
C ALA A 89 3.48 -5.07 4.00
N THR A 90 4.29 -5.82 3.25
CA THR A 90 5.72 -6.02 3.54
C THR A 90 6.52 -4.72 3.46
N GLU A 91 6.28 -3.90 2.42
CA GLU A 91 6.85 -2.55 2.31
C GLU A 91 6.44 -1.67 3.51
N GLN A 92 5.16 -1.73 3.90
CA GLN A 92 4.63 -0.96 5.04
C GLN A 92 5.30 -1.37 6.36
N ALA A 93 5.47 -2.65 6.63
CA ALA A 93 6.17 -3.15 7.81
C ALA A 93 7.63 -2.69 7.86
N GLY A 94 8.35 -2.77 6.73
CA GLY A 94 9.73 -2.27 6.61
C GLY A 94 9.82 -0.75 6.80
N GLY A 95 8.89 0.01 6.20
CA GLY A 95 8.80 1.45 6.38
C GLY A 95 8.52 1.85 7.83
N ALA A 96 7.60 1.17 8.50
CA ALA A 96 7.27 1.39 9.89
C ALA A 96 8.48 1.11 10.82
N LEU A 97 9.20 0.00 10.61
CA LEU A 97 10.43 -0.31 11.35
C LEU A 97 11.45 0.84 11.22
N ARG A 98 11.70 1.29 9.98
CA ARG A 98 12.65 2.38 9.75
C ARG A 98 12.26 3.68 10.45
N VAL A 99 10.98 3.95 10.55
CA VAL A 99 10.45 5.13 11.25
C VAL A 99 10.69 5.03 12.76
N VAL A 100 10.46 3.86 13.37
CA VAL A 100 10.75 3.63 14.80
C VAL A 100 12.23 3.82 15.11
N GLU A 101 13.11 3.24 14.30
CA GLU A 101 14.57 3.42 14.46
C GLU A 101 14.96 4.89 14.46
N LYS A 102 14.48 5.67 13.45
CA LYS A 102 14.75 7.09 13.36
C LYS A 102 14.21 7.89 14.55
N ALA A 103 13.04 7.55 15.05
CA ALA A 103 12.44 8.20 16.20
C ALA A 103 13.24 7.90 17.48
N ALA A 104 13.69 6.66 17.67
CA ALA A 104 14.52 6.25 18.80
C ALA A 104 15.89 6.93 18.77
N ASP A 105 16.55 6.97 17.60
CA ASP A 105 17.82 7.68 17.40
C ASP A 105 17.69 9.16 17.75
N TYR A 106 16.66 9.82 17.24
CA TYR A 106 16.38 11.22 17.53
C TYR A 106 16.15 11.46 19.03
N ALA A 107 15.36 10.59 19.68
CA ALA A 107 15.09 10.67 21.10
C ALA A 107 16.36 10.51 21.96
N GLY A 108 17.34 9.73 21.48
CA GLY A 108 18.66 9.57 22.12
C GLY A 108 19.57 10.78 21.98
N MET A 109 19.40 11.56 20.90
CA MET A 109 20.29 12.70 20.59
C MET A 109 19.70 14.07 20.95
N ARG A 110 18.38 14.25 20.83
CA ARG A 110 17.72 15.53 21.06
C ARG A 110 17.72 15.90 22.53
N VAL A 111 18.32 17.03 22.87
CA VAL A 111 18.36 17.53 24.25
C VAL A 111 17.27 18.57 24.46
N GLN A 112 16.48 18.39 25.51
CA GLN A 112 15.53 19.36 26.08
C GLN A 112 15.54 19.20 27.62
N PHE A 113 15.29 20.29 28.34
CA PHE A 113 15.30 20.28 29.80
C PHE A 113 16.61 19.73 30.42
N GLY A 114 17.73 20.00 29.75
CA GLY A 114 19.07 19.64 30.22
C GLY A 114 19.50 18.20 29.99
N ARG A 115 18.70 17.37 29.29
CA ARG A 115 19.03 15.96 28.98
C ARG A 115 18.40 15.49 27.66
N PRO A 116 18.84 14.34 27.09
CA PRO A 116 18.14 13.71 25.97
C PRO A 116 16.66 13.48 26.27
N ILE A 117 15.81 13.52 25.24
CA ILE A 117 14.36 13.37 25.45
C ILE A 117 13.91 11.92 25.66
N GLY A 118 14.69 10.93 25.21
CA GLY A 118 14.37 9.51 25.32
C GLY A 118 14.07 9.00 26.73
N PRO A 119 14.79 9.44 27.79
CA PRO A 119 14.47 9.07 29.18
C PRO A 119 13.13 9.57 29.74
N PHE A 120 12.44 10.53 29.07
CA PHE A 120 11.12 10.95 29.51
C PHE A 120 10.11 9.85 29.20
N GLN A 121 9.26 9.49 30.20
CA GLN A 121 8.32 8.36 30.08
C GLN A 121 7.39 8.49 28.88
N ALA A 122 6.87 9.69 28.58
CA ALA A 122 5.99 9.92 27.44
C ALA A 122 6.66 9.53 26.11
N ILE A 123 7.94 9.86 25.92
CA ILE A 123 8.68 9.52 24.70
C ILE A 123 9.05 8.04 24.69
N LYS A 124 9.56 7.52 25.82
CA LYS A 124 9.94 6.11 25.97
C LYS A 124 8.78 5.16 25.70
N HIS A 125 7.62 5.42 26.28
CA HIS A 125 6.43 4.58 26.09
C HIS A 125 5.91 4.68 24.66
N LEU A 126 5.90 5.87 24.08
CA LEU A 126 5.50 6.05 22.67
C LEU A 126 6.41 5.25 21.71
N CYS A 127 7.73 5.24 21.94
CA CYS A 127 8.67 4.42 21.17
C CYS A 127 8.43 2.91 21.38
N ALA A 128 8.12 2.48 22.61
CA ALA A 128 7.82 1.09 22.91
C ALA A 128 6.51 0.64 22.24
N ASP A 129 5.47 1.47 22.28
CA ASP A 129 4.20 1.20 21.62
C ASP A 129 4.37 1.10 20.09
N MET A 130 5.14 2.03 19.49
CA MET A 130 5.49 1.96 18.06
C MET A 130 6.20 0.67 17.71
N LEU A 131 7.17 0.23 18.52
CA LEU A 131 7.90 -1.03 18.29
C LEU A 131 6.96 -2.24 18.36
N THR A 132 6.05 -2.27 19.32
CA THR A 132 5.05 -3.34 19.46
C THR A 132 4.17 -3.45 18.20
N GLU A 133 3.68 -2.32 17.68
CA GLU A 133 2.92 -2.27 16.43
C GLU A 133 3.73 -2.81 15.24
N VAL A 134 5.01 -2.44 15.17
CA VAL A 134 5.92 -2.89 14.08
C VAL A 134 6.18 -4.39 14.15
N GLU A 135 6.44 -4.96 15.32
CA GLU A 135 6.70 -6.40 15.45
C GLU A 135 5.47 -7.24 15.11
N ALA A 136 4.27 -6.76 15.48
CA ALA A 136 3.03 -7.40 15.07
C ALA A 136 2.79 -7.28 13.55
N ALA A 137 3.07 -6.10 12.96
CA ALA A 137 2.98 -5.89 11.52
C ALA A 137 3.96 -6.79 10.74
N ARG A 138 5.19 -6.96 11.23
CA ARG A 138 6.17 -7.89 10.65
C ARG A 138 5.66 -9.32 10.64
N SER A 139 5.07 -9.77 11.75
CA SER A 139 4.50 -11.12 11.84
C SER A 139 3.39 -11.33 10.82
N ALA A 140 2.48 -10.35 10.67
CA ALA A 140 1.41 -10.40 9.67
C ALA A 140 1.96 -10.38 8.23
N ALA A 141 2.98 -9.56 7.94
CA ALA A 141 3.63 -9.50 6.64
C ALA A 141 4.34 -10.82 6.30
N TYR A 142 5.07 -11.42 7.23
CA TYR A 142 5.73 -12.71 7.02
C TYR A 142 4.73 -13.86 6.82
N TYR A 143 3.60 -13.84 7.52
CA TYR A 143 2.53 -14.80 7.25
C TYR A 143 2.01 -14.67 5.81
N GLY A 144 1.77 -13.44 5.33
CA GLY A 144 1.40 -13.19 3.95
C GLY A 144 2.45 -13.67 2.94
N LEU A 145 3.75 -13.39 3.19
CA LEU A 145 4.84 -13.83 2.32
C LEU A 145 4.96 -15.36 2.29
N TRP A 146 4.80 -16.02 3.44
CA TRP A 146 4.78 -17.48 3.51
C TRP A 146 3.62 -18.06 2.68
N ALA A 147 2.40 -17.54 2.86
CA ALA A 147 1.25 -18.00 2.11
C ALA A 147 1.42 -17.81 0.58
N LEU A 148 2.10 -16.73 0.18
CA LEU A 148 2.41 -16.47 -1.22
C LEU A 148 3.47 -17.43 -1.77
N ALA A 149 4.54 -17.69 -1.01
CA ALA A 149 5.64 -18.56 -1.43
C ALA A 149 5.23 -20.05 -1.50
N ASP A 150 4.34 -20.46 -0.62
CA ASP A 150 3.85 -21.86 -0.52
C ASP A 150 2.64 -22.12 -1.43
N ASP A 151 2.21 -21.11 -2.19
CA ASP A 151 0.97 -21.18 -3.01
C ASP A 151 -0.26 -21.65 -2.21
N SER A 152 -0.36 -21.17 -0.97
CA SER A 152 -1.35 -21.61 0.00
C SER A 152 -2.79 -21.31 -0.44
N GLU A 153 -3.72 -22.21 -0.11
CA GLU A 153 -5.18 -21.98 -0.26
C GLU A 153 -5.64 -20.77 0.58
N ASP A 154 -4.92 -20.46 1.67
CA ASP A 154 -5.18 -19.31 2.55
C ASP A 154 -4.66 -17.96 2.02
N LEU A 155 -4.14 -17.89 0.79
CA LEU A 155 -3.52 -16.69 0.25
C LEU A 155 -4.41 -15.44 0.40
N ALA A 156 -5.70 -15.53 0.06
CA ALA A 156 -6.63 -14.40 0.13
C ALA A 156 -6.86 -13.94 1.58
N LEU A 157 -6.92 -14.89 2.52
CA LEU A 157 -7.03 -14.62 3.96
C LEU A 157 -5.77 -13.93 4.47
N ALA A 158 -4.60 -14.51 4.18
CA ALA A 158 -3.30 -13.96 4.58
C ALA A 158 -3.06 -12.55 4.00
N ALA A 159 -3.45 -12.30 2.75
CA ALA A 159 -3.39 -10.99 2.12
C ALA A 159 -4.25 -9.97 2.85
N SER A 160 -5.48 -10.35 3.21
CA SER A 160 -6.40 -9.47 3.92
C SER A 160 -5.92 -9.15 5.34
N VAL A 161 -5.40 -10.14 6.08
CA VAL A 161 -4.79 -9.95 7.41
C VAL A 161 -3.59 -9.01 7.33
N ALA A 162 -2.63 -9.32 6.46
CA ALA A 162 -1.41 -8.54 6.31
C ALA A 162 -1.71 -7.09 5.93
N LYS A 163 -2.55 -6.87 4.90
CA LYS A 163 -2.86 -5.52 4.41
C LYS A 163 -3.64 -4.69 5.43
N ALA A 164 -4.64 -5.28 6.11
CA ALA A 164 -5.42 -4.58 7.11
C ALA A 164 -4.56 -4.13 8.29
N PHE A 165 -3.70 -5.01 8.80
CA PHE A 165 -2.88 -4.73 9.97
C PHE A 165 -1.72 -3.80 9.65
N CYS A 166 -0.90 -4.12 8.64
CA CYS A 166 0.29 -3.33 8.31
C CYS A 166 -0.05 -1.90 7.90
N SER A 167 -1.18 -1.69 7.20
CA SER A 167 -1.62 -0.33 6.84
C SER A 167 -1.96 0.53 8.07
N ALA A 168 -2.69 -0.04 9.02
CA ALA A 168 -3.06 0.67 10.25
C ALA A 168 -1.82 0.95 11.11
N ALA A 169 -0.96 -0.05 11.30
CA ALA A 169 0.28 0.06 12.07
C ALA A 169 1.22 1.12 11.48
N TYR A 170 1.47 1.10 10.17
CA TYR A 170 2.37 2.06 9.54
C TYR A 170 1.84 3.50 9.63
N SER A 171 0.53 3.70 9.41
CA SER A 171 -0.10 5.02 9.55
C SER A 171 0.02 5.57 10.97
N LYS A 172 -0.21 4.72 11.98
CA LYS A 172 -0.06 5.07 13.40
C LYS A 172 1.39 5.41 13.74
N VAL A 173 2.33 4.51 13.44
CA VAL A 173 3.75 4.66 13.73
C VAL A 173 4.35 5.89 13.06
N ALA A 174 3.99 6.18 11.80
CA ALA A 174 4.47 7.37 11.11
C ALA A 174 3.95 8.68 11.75
N GLY A 175 2.71 8.67 12.25
CA GLY A 175 2.14 9.80 13.00
C GLY A 175 2.83 9.99 14.35
N ASP A 176 2.99 8.92 15.12
CA ASP A 176 3.65 8.94 16.44
C ASP A 176 5.11 9.39 16.33
N ALA A 177 5.81 8.98 15.29
CA ALA A 177 7.18 9.41 15.04
C ALA A 177 7.28 10.92 14.77
N ILE A 178 6.33 11.53 14.08
CA ILE A 178 6.26 12.99 13.93
C ILE A 178 6.16 13.65 15.32
N GLN A 179 5.34 13.07 16.20
CA GLN A 179 5.20 13.56 17.58
C GLN A 179 6.52 13.47 18.36
N VAL A 180 7.28 12.39 18.23
CA VAL A 180 8.62 12.24 18.86
C VAL A 180 9.59 13.30 18.38
N HIS A 181 9.59 13.61 17.08
CA HIS A 181 10.43 14.65 16.49
C HIS A 181 9.98 16.07 16.87
N GLY A 182 8.71 16.25 17.26
CA GLY A 182 8.15 17.56 17.57
C GLY A 182 8.15 18.49 16.35
N GLY A 183 8.41 19.77 16.55
CA GLY A 183 8.32 20.79 15.49
C GLY A 183 9.08 20.47 14.21
N ILE A 184 10.29 19.90 14.31
CA ILE A 184 11.11 19.54 13.12
C ILE A 184 10.45 18.45 12.29
N GLY A 185 9.77 17.47 12.92
CA GLY A 185 9.09 16.38 12.24
C GLY A 185 7.95 16.82 11.31
N PHE A 186 7.42 18.03 11.54
CA PHE A 186 6.35 18.64 10.74
C PHE A 186 6.87 19.56 9.62
N THR A 187 8.17 19.75 9.52
CA THR A 187 8.78 20.59 8.48
C THR A 187 9.14 19.80 7.22
N TRP A 188 9.34 20.51 6.11
CA TRP A 188 9.86 19.93 4.87
C TRP A 188 11.36 19.56 4.94
N GLU A 189 12.08 20.07 5.94
CA GLU A 189 13.50 19.85 6.14
C GLU A 189 13.79 18.43 6.67
N HIS A 190 12.84 17.84 7.41
CA HIS A 190 13.00 16.52 8.01
C HIS A 190 12.25 15.43 7.21
N PRO A 191 12.85 14.26 6.96
CA PRO A 191 12.24 13.22 6.10
C PRO A 191 11.01 12.52 6.71
N ALA A 192 10.61 12.81 7.96
CA ALA A 192 9.45 12.18 8.59
C ALA A 192 8.17 12.33 7.77
N HIS A 193 7.96 13.50 7.13
CA HIS A 193 6.79 13.75 6.29
C HIS A 193 6.72 12.81 5.08
N LEU A 194 7.86 12.33 4.55
CA LEU A 194 7.88 11.38 3.42
C LEU A 194 7.31 10.03 3.85
N TYR A 195 7.70 9.54 5.02
CA TYR A 195 7.18 8.28 5.58
C TYR A 195 5.69 8.39 5.89
N PHE A 196 5.25 9.51 6.48
CA PHE A 196 3.83 9.73 6.75
C PHE A 196 2.99 9.76 5.47
N LYS A 197 3.44 10.48 4.45
CA LYS A 197 2.77 10.54 3.15
C LYS A 197 2.73 9.16 2.46
N ARG A 198 3.84 8.40 2.54
CA ARG A 198 3.91 7.03 2.04
C ARG A 198 2.96 6.10 2.81
N ALA A 199 2.88 6.22 4.13
CA ALA A 199 1.95 5.46 4.95
C ALA A 199 0.50 5.72 4.51
N LYS A 200 0.10 6.99 4.38
CA LYS A 200 -1.26 7.38 3.96
C LYS A 200 -1.59 6.96 2.53
N SER A 201 -0.66 7.09 1.60
CA SER A 201 -0.85 6.64 0.22
C SER A 201 -1.01 5.12 0.14
N SER A 202 -0.15 4.38 0.82
CA SER A 202 -0.18 2.92 0.82
C SER A 202 -1.37 2.34 1.61
N GLU A 203 -1.93 3.07 2.58
CA GLU A 203 -3.11 2.67 3.34
C GLU A 203 -4.32 2.43 2.45
N VAL A 204 -4.52 3.28 1.43
CA VAL A 204 -5.68 3.19 0.53
C VAL A 204 -5.42 2.36 -0.73
N MET A 205 -4.16 2.16 -1.11
CA MET A 205 -3.79 1.39 -2.29
C MET A 205 -4.15 -0.09 -2.11
N PHE A 206 -4.74 -0.71 -3.14
CA PHE A 206 -5.25 -2.09 -3.15
C PHE A 206 -6.30 -2.40 -2.06
N GLY A 207 -6.99 -1.40 -1.56
CA GLY A 207 -8.03 -1.52 -0.53
C GLY A 207 -7.60 -0.96 0.83
N THR A 208 -8.56 -0.31 1.49
CA THR A 208 -8.37 0.23 2.84
C THR A 208 -8.33 -0.88 3.90
N PRO A 209 -7.85 -0.61 5.13
CA PRO A 209 -7.94 -1.55 6.24
C PRO A 209 -9.38 -2.03 6.51
N GLY A 210 -10.38 -1.16 6.35
CA GLY A 210 -11.80 -1.51 6.47
C GLY A 210 -12.22 -2.54 5.43
N TYR A 211 -11.94 -2.25 4.16
CA TYR A 211 -12.23 -3.16 3.05
C TYR A 211 -11.62 -4.56 3.27
N HIS A 212 -10.37 -4.64 3.72
CA HIS A 212 -9.72 -5.94 3.98
C HIS A 212 -10.30 -6.66 5.21
N ARG A 213 -10.78 -5.93 6.23
CA ARG A 213 -11.51 -6.54 7.34
C ARG A 213 -12.85 -7.12 6.90
N ASP A 214 -13.57 -6.44 6.03
CA ASP A 214 -14.83 -6.94 5.46
C ASP A 214 -14.60 -8.19 4.61
N LEU A 215 -13.54 -8.20 3.78
CA LEU A 215 -13.13 -9.40 3.04
C LEU A 215 -12.78 -10.56 3.97
N LEU A 216 -12.02 -10.29 5.02
CA LEU A 216 -11.64 -11.30 6.02
C LEU A 216 -12.89 -11.88 6.71
N ALA A 217 -13.82 -11.03 7.12
CA ALA A 217 -15.08 -11.47 7.71
C ALA A 217 -15.87 -12.40 6.75
N ALA A 218 -15.95 -12.01 5.48
CA ALA A 218 -16.61 -12.84 4.47
C ALA A 218 -15.91 -14.20 4.26
N LEU A 219 -14.57 -14.22 4.20
CA LEU A 219 -13.78 -15.46 4.06
C LEU A 219 -13.95 -16.40 5.26
N LEU A 220 -14.14 -15.85 6.46
CA LEU A 220 -14.38 -16.61 7.69
C LEU A 220 -15.84 -16.98 7.92
N GLY A 221 -16.75 -16.62 7.00
CA GLY A 221 -18.19 -16.88 7.14
C GLY A 221 -18.87 -16.01 8.22
N LEU A 222 -18.25 -14.90 8.63
CA LEU A 222 -18.77 -13.96 9.64
C LEU A 222 -19.56 -12.80 9.02
N GLY A 223 -19.69 -12.75 7.70
CA GLY A 223 -20.49 -11.76 6.98
C GLY A 223 -21.96 -12.16 6.99
N ALA A 224 -22.85 -11.20 7.33
CA ALA A 224 -24.30 -11.38 7.21
C ALA A 224 -24.77 -11.28 5.77
#